data_8bccf0935e8239bfd0420ccdf26630ae
#
_entry.id   8bccf0935e8239bfd0420ccdf26630ae
#
_cell.length_a   1.000
_cell.length_b   1.000
_cell.length_c   1.000
_cell.angle_alpha   90.00
_cell.angle_beta   90.00
_cell.angle_gamma   90.00
#
_symmetry.space_group_name_H-M   'P 1'
#
loop_
_entity.id
_entity.type
_entity.pdbx_description
1 polymer ?
#
loop_
_entity_poly.entity_id
_entity_poly.type
_entity_poly.pdbx_seq_one_letter_code
_entity_poly.pdbx_strand_id
1 'polypeptide(L)'
;MRKFQLDQNFLKSPKLALFLIGHSNIKKRDLVIDLGAGSGVITSALARRCKKVIAVEKDPETAKKLQANLERKKISNVEIFVGDLRELKLPDEPYKIFANPPFSLSAEVFYKLLNLENRDGQIVELENKNHRRPDAIYLILQKQLALKLIITERHYTSQLGRILAKNYATRIRLPLKETDFTPPPRVPTVLFEAKQFTLSLEPGTAQHNCNPN
;
A
#
# COMPACT_ATOMS: atom_id res chain seq x y z
N MET A 1 4.25 1.87 28.07
CA MET A 1 4.46 0.87 27.01
C MET A 1 3.20 0.12 26.47
N ARG A 2 1.96 0.46 26.89
CA ARG A 2 0.73 -0.28 26.49
C ARG A 2 -0.11 0.34 25.36
N LYS A 3 0.18 1.53 24.85
CA LYS A 3 -0.66 2.19 23.82
C LYS A 3 -0.49 1.69 22.38
N PHE A 4 0.66 1.12 22.03
CA PHE A 4 0.94 0.67 20.66
C PHE A 4 0.32 -0.69 20.28
N GLN A 5 -0.07 -1.53 21.24
CA GLN A 5 -0.68 -2.84 20.98
C GLN A 5 -2.18 -2.78 20.61
N LEU A 6 -2.85 -1.65 20.82
CA LEU A 6 -4.31 -1.54 20.66
C LEU A 6 -4.78 -1.29 19.22
N ASP A 7 -3.88 -0.88 18.30
CA ASP A 7 -4.22 -0.50 16.92
C ASP A 7 -3.81 -1.54 15.87
N GLN A 8 -3.22 -2.67 16.29
CA GLN A 8 -2.80 -3.73 15.37
C GLN A 8 -3.89 -4.78 15.23
N ASN A 9 -4.48 -4.87 14.04
CA ASN A 9 -5.49 -5.86 13.70
C ASN A 9 -4.90 -6.82 12.66
N PHE A 10 -4.44 -7.98 13.11
CA PHE A 10 -3.78 -8.95 12.23
C PHE A 10 -4.78 -9.75 11.41
N LEU A 11 -4.53 -9.91 10.12
CA LEU A 11 -5.31 -10.77 9.26
C LEU A 11 -5.15 -12.22 9.71
N LYS A 12 -6.27 -12.94 9.99
CA LYS A 12 -6.23 -14.31 10.52
C LYS A 12 -5.88 -15.35 9.46
N SER A 13 -6.39 -15.18 8.25
CA SER A 13 -6.45 -16.24 7.27
C SER A 13 -5.47 -16.06 6.11
N PRO A 14 -4.53 -17.00 5.89
CA PRO A 14 -3.72 -17.02 4.66
C PRO A 14 -4.56 -17.15 3.39
N LYS A 15 -5.72 -17.84 3.44
CA LYS A 15 -6.66 -17.95 2.31
C LYS A 15 -7.25 -16.57 1.98
N LEU A 16 -7.63 -15.80 3.02
CA LEU A 16 -8.11 -14.44 2.82
C LEU A 16 -7.03 -13.53 2.24
N ALA A 17 -5.78 -13.61 2.74
CA ALA A 17 -4.69 -12.84 2.17
C ALA A 17 -4.50 -13.13 0.67
N LEU A 18 -4.52 -14.41 0.26
CA LEU A 18 -4.47 -14.80 -1.14
C LEU A 18 -5.66 -14.27 -1.95
N PHE A 19 -6.86 -14.32 -1.40
CA PHE A 19 -8.07 -13.77 -2.02
C PHE A 19 -7.93 -12.26 -2.25
N LEU A 20 -7.51 -11.50 -1.23
CA LEU A 20 -7.31 -10.05 -1.31
C LEU A 20 -6.25 -9.69 -2.36
N ILE A 21 -5.11 -10.40 -2.36
CA ILE A 21 -4.05 -10.23 -3.36
C ILE A 21 -4.55 -10.58 -4.77
N GLY A 22 -5.46 -11.55 -4.89
CA GLY A 22 -6.14 -11.88 -6.14
C GLY A 22 -6.94 -10.73 -6.74
N HIS A 23 -7.40 -9.78 -5.90
CA HIS A 23 -8.09 -8.55 -6.32
C HIS A 23 -7.14 -7.39 -6.64
N SER A 24 -5.84 -7.61 -6.63
CA SER A 24 -4.81 -6.64 -7.03
C SER A 24 -4.31 -6.92 -8.46
N ASN A 25 -3.51 -6.00 -9.01
CA ASN A 25 -2.79 -6.22 -10.27
C ASN A 25 -1.38 -6.76 -10.06
N ILE A 26 -1.09 -7.38 -8.91
CA ILE A 26 0.21 -7.98 -8.60
C ILE A 26 0.45 -9.22 -9.45
N LYS A 27 1.60 -9.29 -10.13
CA LYS A 27 2.01 -10.35 -11.06
C LYS A 27 3.34 -10.97 -10.65
N LYS A 28 3.69 -12.12 -11.23
CA LYS A 28 4.93 -12.87 -10.98
C LYS A 28 6.22 -12.06 -11.17
N ARG A 29 6.22 -11.02 -11.96
CA ARG A 29 7.38 -10.17 -12.24
C ARG A 29 7.57 -9.02 -11.24
N ASP A 30 6.59 -8.77 -10.40
CA ASP A 30 6.56 -7.57 -9.56
C ASP A 30 7.45 -7.69 -8.31
N LEU A 31 8.04 -6.56 -7.92
CA LEU A 31 8.55 -6.29 -6.59
C LEU A 31 7.41 -5.71 -5.75
N VAL A 32 7.17 -6.26 -4.57
CA VAL A 32 6.08 -5.80 -3.68
C VAL A 32 6.63 -5.54 -2.28
N ILE A 33 6.21 -4.45 -1.67
CA ILE A 33 6.55 -4.13 -0.28
C ILE A 33 5.32 -4.39 0.60
N ASP A 34 5.54 -5.10 1.71
CA ASP A 34 4.57 -5.34 2.80
C ASP A 34 4.99 -4.52 4.02
N LEU A 35 4.23 -3.48 4.34
CA LEU A 35 4.53 -2.54 5.43
C LEU A 35 3.81 -2.95 6.72
N GLY A 36 4.55 -3.29 7.75
CA GLY A 36 4.03 -3.87 8.99
C GLY A 36 3.70 -5.35 8.80
N ALA A 37 4.68 -6.12 8.35
CA ALA A 37 4.52 -7.51 7.93
C ALA A 37 4.01 -8.46 9.03
N GLY A 38 4.22 -8.11 10.30
CA GLY A 38 3.82 -8.93 11.44
C GLY A 38 4.39 -10.33 11.36
N SER A 39 3.56 -11.33 11.59
CA SER A 39 3.96 -12.75 11.50
C SER A 39 4.05 -13.29 10.07
N GLY A 40 3.79 -12.47 9.04
CA GLY A 40 3.99 -12.80 7.63
C GLY A 40 2.80 -13.50 6.95
N VAL A 41 1.58 -13.24 7.36
CA VAL A 41 0.38 -13.78 6.69
C VAL A 41 0.27 -13.23 5.27
N ILE A 42 0.35 -11.89 5.12
CA ILE A 42 0.34 -11.21 3.83
C ILE A 42 1.64 -11.48 3.07
N THR A 43 2.79 -11.31 3.72
CA THR A 43 4.13 -11.57 3.15
C THR A 43 4.22 -12.94 2.48
N SER A 44 3.79 -14.01 3.19
CA SER A 44 3.83 -15.38 2.66
C SER A 44 2.88 -15.57 1.45
N ALA A 45 1.77 -14.88 1.42
CA ALA A 45 0.82 -14.93 0.31
C ALA A 45 1.35 -14.15 -0.91
N LEU A 46 1.97 -12.99 -0.70
CA LEU A 46 2.65 -12.20 -1.74
C LEU A 46 3.80 -12.97 -2.37
N ALA A 47 4.65 -13.61 -1.55
CA ALA A 47 5.81 -14.36 -2.02
C ALA A 47 5.44 -15.48 -3.03
N ARG A 48 4.24 -16.03 -2.94
CA ARG A 48 3.71 -17.00 -3.91
C ARG A 48 3.26 -16.36 -5.22
N ARG A 49 3.03 -15.05 -5.22
CA ARG A 49 2.37 -14.33 -6.33
C ARG A 49 3.31 -13.40 -7.11
N CYS A 50 4.39 -12.94 -6.51
CA CYS A 50 5.31 -11.97 -7.09
C CYS A 50 6.75 -12.48 -7.17
N LYS A 51 7.63 -11.70 -7.82
CA LYS A 51 9.06 -12.00 -7.98
C LYS A 51 9.79 -11.91 -6.64
N LYS A 52 9.56 -10.83 -5.91
CA LYS A 52 10.24 -10.53 -4.63
C LYS A 52 9.31 -9.75 -3.71
N VAL A 53 9.43 -9.98 -2.41
CA VAL A 53 8.79 -9.19 -1.37
C VAL A 53 9.85 -8.53 -0.51
N ILE A 54 9.67 -7.24 -0.18
CA ILE A 54 10.36 -6.57 0.92
C ILE A 54 9.34 -6.47 2.06
N ALA A 55 9.59 -7.18 3.14
CA ALA A 55 8.74 -7.21 4.32
C ALA A 55 9.32 -6.27 5.39
N VAL A 56 8.60 -5.23 5.76
CA VAL A 56 9.02 -4.24 6.75
C VAL A 56 8.36 -4.54 8.08
N GLU A 57 9.13 -4.79 9.11
CA GLU A 57 8.63 -5.02 10.46
C GLU A 57 9.51 -4.25 11.47
N LYS A 58 8.84 -3.47 12.33
CA LYS A 58 9.55 -2.62 13.30
C LYS A 58 10.03 -3.39 14.52
N ASP A 59 9.25 -4.36 14.98
CA ASP A 59 9.58 -5.15 16.16
C ASP A 59 10.51 -6.31 15.82
N PRO A 60 11.75 -6.35 16.37
CA PRO A 60 12.72 -7.40 16.09
C PRO A 60 12.23 -8.80 16.46
N GLU A 61 11.45 -8.94 17.53
CA GLU A 61 10.94 -10.25 17.95
C GLU A 61 9.86 -10.77 17.00
N THR A 62 9.02 -9.87 16.49
CA THR A 62 8.06 -10.19 15.45
C THR A 62 8.75 -10.52 14.12
N ALA A 63 9.81 -9.80 13.77
CA ALA A 63 10.63 -10.09 12.59
C ALA A 63 11.31 -11.46 12.66
N LYS A 64 11.81 -11.88 13.83
CA LYS A 64 12.31 -13.26 14.04
C LYS A 64 11.23 -14.31 13.81
N LYS A 65 9.99 -14.07 14.29
CA LYS A 65 8.85 -14.97 14.04
C LYS A 65 8.50 -15.03 12.56
N LEU A 66 8.54 -13.88 11.88
CA LEU A 66 8.36 -13.81 10.43
C LEU A 66 9.38 -14.67 9.71
N GLN A 67 10.67 -14.48 10.01
CA GLN A 67 11.77 -15.25 9.42
C GLN A 67 11.55 -16.77 9.61
N ALA A 68 11.31 -17.23 10.85
CA ALA A 68 11.05 -18.65 11.14
C ALA A 68 9.83 -19.19 10.36
N ASN A 69 8.77 -18.38 10.21
CA ASN A 69 7.59 -18.76 9.43
C ASN A 69 7.88 -18.91 7.93
N LEU A 70 8.74 -18.05 7.37
CA LEU A 70 9.16 -18.13 5.97
C LEU A 70 10.03 -19.37 5.72
N GLU A 71 10.99 -19.64 6.59
CA GLU A 71 11.86 -20.82 6.53
C GLU A 71 11.05 -22.13 6.59
N ARG A 72 10.14 -22.25 7.56
CA ARG A 72 9.24 -23.41 7.67
C ARG A 72 8.42 -23.65 6.40
N LYS A 73 8.04 -22.57 5.69
CA LYS A 73 7.29 -22.63 4.43
C LYS A 73 8.18 -22.74 3.20
N LYS A 74 9.50 -22.80 3.37
CA LYS A 74 10.51 -22.81 2.27
C LYS A 74 10.34 -21.64 1.30
N ILE A 75 10.05 -20.44 1.83
CA ILE A 75 9.91 -19.21 1.05
C ILE A 75 11.26 -18.48 1.08
N SER A 76 11.85 -18.24 -0.10
CA SER A 76 13.20 -17.65 -0.24
C SER A 76 13.23 -16.30 -0.97
N ASN A 77 12.09 -15.85 -1.53
CA ASN A 77 12.01 -14.60 -2.28
C ASN A 77 11.50 -13.42 -1.43
N VAL A 78 11.79 -13.43 -0.12
CA VAL A 78 11.43 -12.37 0.82
C VAL A 78 12.70 -11.81 1.45
N GLU A 79 12.84 -10.50 1.40
CA GLU A 79 13.82 -9.72 2.16
C GLU A 79 13.11 -9.06 3.34
N ILE A 80 13.65 -9.22 4.55
CA ILE A 80 13.09 -8.62 5.76
C ILE A 80 13.91 -7.38 6.11
N PHE A 81 13.24 -6.24 6.17
CA PHE A 81 13.77 -5.00 6.73
C PHE A 81 13.26 -4.85 8.17
N VAL A 82 14.16 -4.93 9.15
CA VAL A 82 13.84 -4.75 10.57
C VAL A 82 14.09 -3.30 10.93
N GLY A 83 13.02 -2.52 11.09
CA GLY A 83 13.12 -1.09 11.37
C GLY A 83 11.82 -0.33 11.10
N ASP A 84 11.87 0.97 11.34
CA ASP A 84 10.73 1.84 11.08
C ASP A 84 10.53 2.05 9.57
N LEU A 85 9.27 2.03 9.10
CA LEU A 85 8.95 2.25 7.69
C LEU A 85 9.50 3.59 7.15
N ARG A 86 9.69 4.58 8.02
CA ARG A 86 10.24 5.90 7.67
C ARG A 86 11.72 5.81 7.26
N GLU A 87 12.45 4.84 7.79
CA GLU A 87 13.87 4.59 7.51
C GLU A 87 14.08 3.73 6.26
N LEU A 88 13.02 3.05 5.78
CA LEU A 88 13.11 2.22 4.59
C LEU A 88 13.57 3.06 3.38
N LYS A 89 14.64 2.65 2.73
CA LYS A 89 14.99 3.16 1.40
C LYS A 89 14.07 2.50 0.38
N LEU A 90 13.24 3.32 -0.28
CA LEU A 90 12.34 2.82 -1.31
C LEU A 90 13.13 2.40 -2.56
N PRO A 91 12.66 1.38 -3.32
CA PRO A 91 13.33 0.93 -4.53
C PRO A 91 13.35 1.99 -5.64
N ASP A 92 14.42 2.02 -6.41
CA ASP A 92 14.52 2.82 -7.63
C ASP A 92 13.88 2.12 -8.84
N GLU A 93 13.65 0.78 -8.76
CA GLU A 93 12.92 -0.01 -9.75
C GLU A 93 11.40 0.03 -9.52
N PRO A 94 10.57 -0.35 -10.52
CA PRO A 94 9.11 -0.43 -10.36
C PRO A 94 8.71 -1.34 -9.22
N TYR A 95 7.84 -0.84 -8.34
CA TYR A 95 7.35 -1.62 -7.19
C TYR A 95 5.89 -1.32 -6.88
N LYS A 96 5.28 -2.20 -6.11
CA LYS A 96 3.91 -2.07 -5.61
C LYS A 96 3.88 -2.23 -4.08
N ILE A 97 2.83 -1.73 -3.49
CA ILE A 97 2.56 -1.88 -2.06
C ILE A 97 1.35 -2.78 -1.88
N PHE A 98 1.44 -3.72 -0.94
CA PHE A 98 0.28 -4.44 -0.42
C PHE A 98 0.49 -4.67 1.07
N ALA A 99 -0.29 -4.01 1.93
CA ALA A 99 -0.05 -4.03 3.36
C ALA A 99 -1.32 -3.87 4.21
N ASN A 100 -1.21 -4.30 5.46
CA ASN A 100 -2.17 -4.04 6.52
C ASN A 100 -1.46 -3.30 7.68
N PRO A 101 -1.06 -2.04 7.49
CA PRO A 101 -0.34 -1.30 8.52
C PRO A 101 -1.26 -1.00 9.72
N PRO A 102 -0.69 -0.73 10.90
CA PRO A 102 -1.46 -0.16 12.01
C PRO A 102 -2.24 1.07 11.55
N PHE A 103 -3.50 1.18 11.93
CA PHE A 103 -4.36 2.27 11.44
C PHE A 103 -3.84 3.66 11.79
N SER A 104 -3.16 3.80 12.93
CA SER A 104 -2.49 5.04 13.36
C SER A 104 -1.38 5.49 12.41
N LEU A 105 -0.78 4.57 11.64
CA LEU A 105 0.31 4.87 10.70
C LEU A 105 -0.16 5.03 9.25
N SER A 106 -1.45 4.93 8.98
CA SER A 106 -1.98 4.94 7.61
C SER A 106 -1.63 6.22 6.83
N ALA A 107 -1.66 7.40 7.47
CA ALA A 107 -1.27 8.65 6.84
C ALA A 107 0.25 8.70 6.58
N GLU A 108 1.06 8.24 7.54
CA GLU A 108 2.52 8.20 7.43
C GLU A 108 2.99 7.29 6.29
N VAL A 109 2.28 6.19 6.04
CA VAL A 109 2.53 5.33 4.88
C VAL A 109 2.43 6.15 3.59
N PHE A 110 1.36 6.93 3.41
CA PHE A 110 1.22 7.79 2.22
C PHE A 110 2.28 8.88 2.16
N TYR A 111 2.63 9.50 3.29
CA TYR A 111 3.68 10.52 3.34
C TYR A 111 5.01 9.93 2.85
N LYS A 112 5.38 8.76 3.34
CA LYS A 112 6.60 8.06 2.89
C LYS A 112 6.55 7.71 1.40
N LEU A 113 5.46 7.09 0.94
CA LEU A 113 5.33 6.59 -0.43
C LEU A 113 5.25 7.69 -1.49
N LEU A 114 4.72 8.85 -1.13
CA LEU A 114 4.49 9.97 -2.04
C LEU A 114 5.51 11.12 -1.86
N ASN A 115 6.48 10.94 -0.95
CA ASN A 115 7.46 11.97 -0.58
C ASN A 115 6.80 13.25 -0.09
N LEU A 116 5.96 13.13 0.95
CA LEU A 116 5.19 14.22 1.53
C LEU A 116 5.67 14.56 2.93
N GLU A 117 5.46 15.80 3.32
CA GLU A 117 5.66 16.29 4.69
C GLU A 117 4.44 17.08 5.14
N ASN A 118 4.12 16.98 6.42
CA ASN A 118 3.10 17.82 7.03
C ASN A 118 3.81 19.00 7.73
N ARG A 119 3.61 20.20 7.20
CA ARG A 119 4.11 21.46 7.77
C ARG A 119 2.92 22.26 8.27
N ASP A 120 2.77 22.34 9.59
CA ASP A 120 1.73 23.13 10.27
C ASP A 120 0.30 22.84 9.74
N GLY A 121 -0.02 21.58 9.51
CA GLY A 121 -1.33 21.15 9.01
C GLY A 121 -1.48 21.20 7.48
N GLN A 122 -0.46 21.67 6.75
CA GLN A 122 -0.43 21.60 5.29
C GLN A 122 0.45 20.46 4.81
N ILE A 123 -0.07 19.64 3.89
CA ILE A 123 0.69 18.57 3.26
C ILE A 123 1.39 19.15 2.03
N VAL A 124 2.72 19.08 2.03
CA VAL A 124 3.58 19.55 0.92
C VAL A 124 4.29 18.36 0.28
N GLU A 125 4.43 18.41 -1.04
CA GLU A 125 5.26 17.47 -1.79
C GLU A 125 6.71 17.93 -1.72
N LEU A 126 7.63 17.04 -1.31
CA LEU A 126 9.05 17.33 -1.27
C LEU A 126 9.65 17.13 -2.67
N GLU A 127 10.48 18.07 -3.09
CA GLU A 127 11.24 17.93 -4.34
C GLU A 127 12.36 16.89 -4.14
N ASN A 128 12.20 15.72 -4.72
CA ASN A 128 13.24 14.71 -4.79
C ASN A 128 13.13 13.98 -6.13
N LYS A 129 14.00 14.34 -7.06
CA LYS A 129 14.04 13.75 -8.42
C LYS A 129 14.29 12.23 -8.41
N ASN A 130 14.88 11.69 -7.34
CA ASN A 130 15.20 10.27 -7.21
C ASN A 130 14.12 9.49 -6.45
N HIS A 131 13.01 10.14 -6.06
CA HIS A 131 11.94 9.46 -5.35
C HIS A 131 10.98 8.79 -6.33
N ARG A 132 11.07 7.47 -6.45
CA ARG A 132 10.12 6.70 -7.23
C ARG A 132 8.86 6.41 -6.42
N ARG A 133 7.71 6.76 -6.96
CA ARG A 133 6.40 6.40 -6.41
C ARG A 133 6.00 5.00 -6.82
N PRO A 134 5.25 4.25 -5.99
CA PRO A 134 4.79 2.90 -6.35
C PRO A 134 3.80 2.92 -7.51
N ASP A 135 3.89 1.91 -8.40
CA ASP A 135 2.95 1.75 -9.51
C ASP A 135 1.51 1.46 -9.05
N ALA A 136 1.36 0.83 -7.88
CA ALA A 136 0.07 0.60 -7.24
C ALA A 136 0.22 0.45 -5.72
N ILE A 137 -0.79 0.89 -4.98
CA ILE A 137 -0.89 0.84 -3.53
C ILE A 137 -2.17 0.11 -3.17
N TYR A 138 -2.05 -0.99 -2.44
CA TYR A 138 -3.15 -1.75 -1.85
C TYR A 138 -2.99 -1.73 -0.35
N LEU A 139 -3.91 -1.10 0.35
CA LEU A 139 -3.87 -1.00 1.81
C LEU A 139 -5.19 -1.43 2.43
N ILE A 140 -5.11 -2.18 3.52
CA ILE A 140 -6.25 -2.41 4.39
C ILE A 140 -6.35 -1.18 5.30
N LEU A 141 -7.44 -0.43 5.15
CA LEU A 141 -7.65 0.86 5.81
C LEU A 141 -9.02 0.90 6.51
N GLN A 142 -9.14 1.79 7.48
CA GLN A 142 -10.45 2.22 7.97
C GLN A 142 -11.27 2.81 6.82
N LYS A 143 -12.54 2.40 6.69
CA LYS A 143 -13.43 2.85 5.62
C LYS A 143 -13.54 4.37 5.54
N GLN A 144 -13.61 5.05 6.70
CA GLN A 144 -13.69 6.52 6.74
C GLN A 144 -12.45 7.20 6.15
N LEU A 145 -11.24 6.66 6.41
CA LEU A 145 -10.02 7.17 5.81
C LEU A 145 -10.03 6.92 4.28
N ALA A 146 -10.36 5.70 3.86
CA ALA A 146 -10.42 5.36 2.44
C ALA A 146 -11.37 6.30 1.67
N LEU A 147 -12.53 6.63 2.23
CA LEU A 147 -13.48 7.57 1.62
C LEU A 147 -12.90 8.99 1.48
N LYS A 148 -12.05 9.44 2.43
CA LYS A 148 -11.35 10.73 2.34
C LYS A 148 -10.23 10.76 1.29
N LEU A 149 -9.78 9.60 0.81
CA LEU A 149 -8.73 9.47 -0.19
C LEU A 149 -9.27 9.33 -1.62
N ILE A 150 -10.59 9.16 -1.77
CA ILE A 150 -11.24 9.01 -3.08
C ILE A 150 -11.85 10.35 -3.49
N ILE A 151 -11.57 10.78 -4.71
CA ILE A 151 -12.25 11.92 -5.32
C ILE A 151 -13.51 11.41 -6.02
N THR A 152 -14.65 11.99 -5.65
CA THR A 152 -15.90 11.83 -6.36
C THR A 152 -16.48 13.22 -6.63
N GLU A 153 -17.32 13.36 -7.65
CA GLU A 153 -18.00 14.62 -7.99
C GLU A 153 -18.85 15.19 -6.84
N ARG A 154 -19.19 14.36 -5.84
CA ARG A 154 -20.12 14.70 -4.75
C ARG A 154 -19.50 14.82 -3.37
N HIS A 155 -18.21 14.53 -3.20
CA HIS A 155 -17.59 14.50 -1.87
C HIS A 155 -16.25 15.24 -1.83
N TYR A 156 -16.13 16.12 -0.84
CA TYR A 156 -14.83 16.73 -0.52
C TYR A 156 -13.85 15.66 -0.06
N THR A 157 -12.79 15.52 -0.78
CA THR A 157 -11.66 14.68 -0.39
C THR A 157 -10.71 15.47 0.51
N SER A 158 -9.91 14.74 1.27
CA SER A 158 -8.82 15.33 2.06
C SER A 158 -7.75 15.93 1.15
N GLN A 159 -6.86 16.76 1.73
CA GLN A 159 -5.68 17.27 1.02
C GLN A 159 -4.83 16.12 0.45
N LEU A 160 -4.65 15.05 1.23
CA LEU A 160 -3.95 13.83 0.79
C LEU A 160 -4.67 13.15 -0.39
N GLY A 161 -6.00 13.09 -0.37
CA GLY A 161 -6.79 12.55 -1.49
C GLY A 161 -6.60 13.36 -2.76
N ARG A 162 -6.53 14.69 -2.67
CA ARG A 162 -6.24 15.57 -3.82
C ARG A 162 -4.83 15.34 -4.39
N ILE A 163 -3.84 15.12 -3.53
CA ILE A 163 -2.48 14.80 -3.96
C ILE A 163 -2.44 13.43 -4.66
N LEU A 164 -3.10 12.43 -4.08
CA LEU A 164 -3.20 11.10 -4.69
C LEU A 164 -3.83 11.17 -6.09
N ALA A 165 -4.91 11.91 -6.23
CA ALA A 165 -5.66 11.99 -7.48
C ALA A 165 -4.90 12.65 -8.64
N LYS A 166 -3.81 13.37 -8.38
CA LYS A 166 -2.94 13.88 -9.46
C LYS A 166 -2.26 12.76 -10.25
N ASN A 167 -2.00 11.61 -9.59
CA ASN A 167 -1.18 10.55 -10.18
C ASN A 167 -1.84 9.16 -10.13
N TYR A 168 -2.93 9.00 -9.37
CA TYR A 168 -3.54 7.70 -9.09
C TYR A 168 -5.06 7.73 -9.28
N ALA A 169 -5.59 6.70 -9.94
CA ALA A 169 -6.99 6.31 -9.81
C ALA A 169 -7.18 5.60 -8.48
N THR A 170 -8.10 6.09 -7.64
CA THR A 170 -8.35 5.57 -6.31
C THR A 170 -9.73 4.94 -6.18
N ARG A 171 -9.85 3.81 -5.45
CA ARG A 171 -11.14 3.16 -5.17
C ARG A 171 -11.08 2.23 -3.98
N ILE A 172 -12.25 1.92 -3.43
CA ILE A 172 -12.45 0.80 -2.52
C ILE A 172 -12.70 -0.45 -3.37
N ARG A 173 -11.88 -1.49 -3.16
CA ARG A 173 -12.01 -2.78 -3.86
C ARG A 173 -13.09 -3.66 -3.25
N LEU A 174 -13.03 -3.84 -1.94
CA LEU A 174 -14.00 -4.63 -1.18
C LEU A 174 -13.98 -4.27 0.31
N PRO A 175 -15.13 -4.47 1.00
CA PRO A 175 -15.15 -4.42 2.45
C PRO A 175 -14.54 -5.69 3.06
N LEU A 176 -14.02 -5.57 4.27
CA LEU A 176 -13.58 -6.69 5.10
C LEU A 176 -14.48 -6.81 6.32
N LYS A 177 -14.61 -8.04 6.84
CA LYS A 177 -15.39 -8.33 8.03
C LYS A 177 -14.51 -8.16 9.29
N GLU A 178 -15.10 -7.78 10.39
CA GLU A 178 -14.38 -7.70 11.68
C GLU A 178 -13.80 -9.06 12.09
N THR A 179 -14.50 -10.15 11.74
CA THR A 179 -14.08 -11.54 12.00
C THR A 179 -12.84 -11.96 11.24
N ASP A 180 -12.41 -11.20 10.23
CA ASP A 180 -11.22 -11.45 9.44
C ASP A 180 -9.91 -11.13 10.20
N PHE A 181 -10.02 -10.47 11.35
CA PHE A 181 -8.88 -9.93 12.11
C PHE A 181 -8.80 -10.47 13.54
N THR A 182 -7.59 -10.40 14.12
CA THR A 182 -7.30 -10.62 15.54
C THR A 182 -6.38 -9.51 16.07
N PRO A 183 -6.76 -8.73 17.06
CA PRO A 183 -8.16 -8.56 17.50
C PRO A 183 -9.06 -7.98 16.40
N PRO A 184 -10.40 -8.11 16.51
CA PRO A 184 -11.29 -7.48 15.54
C PRO A 184 -11.20 -5.95 15.62
N PRO A 185 -11.21 -5.23 14.49
CA PRO A 185 -11.21 -3.78 14.47
C PRO A 185 -12.54 -3.23 14.97
N ARG A 186 -12.50 -2.09 15.66
CA ARG A 186 -13.69 -1.41 16.18
C ARG A 186 -14.43 -0.57 15.12
N VAL A 187 -13.89 -0.50 13.92
CA VAL A 187 -14.41 0.33 12.83
C VAL A 187 -14.40 -0.47 11.52
N PRO A 188 -15.35 -0.19 10.61
CA PRO A 188 -15.38 -0.84 9.30
C PRO A 188 -14.05 -0.67 8.56
N THR A 189 -13.56 -1.75 7.96
CA THR A 189 -12.33 -1.81 7.19
C THR A 189 -12.58 -2.19 5.74
N VAL A 190 -11.69 -1.74 4.87
CA VAL A 190 -11.78 -1.96 3.43
C VAL A 190 -10.41 -2.23 2.82
N LEU A 191 -10.37 -2.94 1.72
CA LEU A 191 -9.20 -2.95 0.83
C LEU A 191 -9.29 -1.72 -0.08
N PHE A 192 -8.39 -0.78 0.13
CA PHE A 192 -8.20 0.41 -0.68
C PHE A 192 -7.20 0.14 -1.80
N GLU A 193 -7.45 0.72 -2.97
CA GLU A 193 -6.55 0.70 -4.11
C GLU A 193 -6.26 2.13 -4.57
N ALA A 194 -4.98 2.44 -4.80
CA ALA A 194 -4.55 3.55 -5.61
C ALA A 194 -3.63 2.99 -6.71
N LYS A 195 -3.99 3.19 -7.97
CA LYS A 195 -3.25 2.71 -9.13
C LYS A 195 -2.78 3.89 -9.96
N GLN A 196 -1.46 3.97 -10.19
CA GLN A 196 -0.87 5.05 -10.97
C GLN A 196 -1.47 5.07 -12.38
N PHE A 197 -1.75 6.27 -12.91
CA PHE A 197 -2.16 6.42 -14.29
C PHE A 197 -1.03 5.93 -15.20
N THR A 198 -1.35 5.04 -16.14
CA THR A 198 -0.43 4.72 -17.22
C THR A 198 -0.48 5.92 -18.17
N LEU A 199 0.61 6.65 -18.30
CA LEU A 199 0.77 7.57 -19.43
C LEU A 199 0.80 6.68 -20.66
N SER A 200 -0.34 6.57 -21.36
CA SER A 200 -0.36 6.07 -22.72
C SER A 200 0.38 7.14 -23.53
N LEU A 201 1.60 6.84 -23.94
CA LEU A 201 2.21 7.55 -25.05
C LEU A 201 1.38 7.19 -26.28
N GLU A 202 0.36 7.99 -26.59
CA GLU A 202 -0.31 7.94 -27.88
C GLU A 202 0.71 8.49 -28.89
N PRO A 203 1.16 7.69 -29.87
CA PRO A 203 1.90 8.23 -31.00
C PRO A 203 0.91 8.86 -31.96
N GLY A 204 0.99 10.19 -32.09
CA GLY A 204 0.52 10.88 -33.30
C GLY A 204 -0.96 11.23 -33.34
N THR A 205 -1.33 12.40 -32.79
CA THR A 205 -2.49 13.14 -33.29
C THR A 205 -2.23 13.61 -34.72
N ALA A 206 -2.94 12.99 -35.65
CA ALA A 206 -3.03 13.43 -37.02
C ALA A 206 -3.47 14.91 -37.07
N GLN A 207 -2.71 15.71 -37.77
CA GLN A 207 -3.05 17.08 -38.15
C GLN A 207 -4.38 17.08 -38.89
N HIS A 208 -5.41 17.65 -38.31
CA HIS A 208 -6.57 18.07 -39.08
C HIS A 208 -6.17 19.34 -39.86
N ASN A 209 -5.79 19.13 -41.13
CA ASN A 209 -5.82 20.17 -42.11
C ASN A 209 -7.28 20.60 -42.32
N CYS A 210 -7.67 21.72 -41.74
CA CYS A 210 -8.80 22.49 -42.21
C CYS A 210 -8.34 23.30 -43.41
N ASN A 211 -8.74 22.88 -44.59
CA ASN A 211 -8.64 23.68 -45.80
C ASN A 211 -9.94 24.44 -45.97
N PRO A 212 -9.94 25.80 -46.02
CA PRO A 212 -11.13 26.55 -46.33
C PRO A 212 -11.26 26.72 -47.85
N ASN A 213 -12.36 26.21 -48.41
CA ASN A 213 -12.98 26.74 -49.62
C ASN A 213 -14.48 26.73 -49.44
#